data_ace8f88cbccbb7366fc8a3923b5c495b
#
_entry.id   ace8f88cbccbb7366fc8a3923b5c495b
#
_cell.length_a   1.000
_cell.length_b   1.000
_cell.length_c   1.000
_cell.angle_alpha   90.00
_cell.angle_beta   90.00
_cell.angle_gamma   90.00
#
_symmetry.space_group_name_H-M   'P 1'
#
loop_
_entity.id
_entity.type
_entity.pdbx_description
1 polymer ?
#
loop_
_entity_poly.entity_id
_entity_poly.type
_entity_poly.pdbx_seq_one_letter_code
_entity_poly.pdbx_strand_id
1 'polypeptide(L)'
;MNNVVEYNSPPLSKGMIVSAAESKLSPDKMKVGIIGFSTFEFDKGKAEDLITGCLTTLDALDPENCQLVSGLTDVGVPGIAYAVAKRLKWYTIGYASKKASEYKLYPVDEKHIIGDDWGDESEGFLQSIDILIKVGGGDQSKKEFEEFDGPKWELPL
;
A
#
# COMPACT_ATOMS: atom_id res chain seq x y z
N MET A 1 -12.00 12.74 -6.74
CA MET A 1 -12.48 11.71 -7.64
C MET A 1 -11.43 10.62 -7.79
N ASN A 2 -11.85 9.36 -7.73
CA ASN A 2 -10.90 8.26 -7.76
C ASN A 2 -10.51 7.86 -9.17
N ASN A 3 -9.22 7.66 -9.39
CA ASN A 3 -8.74 7.05 -10.62
C ASN A 3 -8.75 5.55 -10.43
N VAL A 4 -9.35 4.82 -11.37
CA VAL A 4 -9.44 3.36 -11.29
C VAL A 4 -8.66 2.75 -12.44
N VAL A 5 -7.77 1.83 -12.11
CA VAL A 5 -7.00 1.07 -13.09
C VAL A 5 -7.30 -0.41 -12.88
N GLU A 6 -7.76 -1.09 -13.91
CA GLU A 6 -8.05 -2.52 -13.86
C GLU A 6 -7.12 -3.29 -14.79
N TYR A 7 -6.66 -4.44 -14.32
CA TYR A 7 -5.79 -5.31 -15.07
C TYR A 7 -6.41 -6.71 -15.12
N ASN A 8 -6.45 -7.31 -16.30
CA ASN A 8 -6.95 -8.68 -16.45
C ASN A 8 -5.92 -9.71 -16.02
N SER A 9 -4.67 -9.31 -15.96
CA SER A 9 -3.57 -10.16 -15.54
C SER A 9 -2.59 -9.31 -14.75
N PRO A 10 -1.64 -9.93 -14.02
CA PRO A 10 -0.62 -9.15 -13.31
C PRO A 10 0.12 -8.23 -14.27
N PRO A 11 0.61 -7.10 -13.75
CA PRO A 11 1.38 -6.17 -14.58
C PRO A 11 2.59 -6.84 -15.21
N LEU A 12 3.04 -6.27 -16.29
CA LEU A 12 4.22 -6.74 -16.97
C LEU A 12 5.46 -6.47 -16.11
N SER A 13 6.63 -6.69 -16.71
CA SER A 13 7.86 -6.53 -15.94
C SER A 13 7.98 -5.14 -15.34
N LYS A 14 8.64 -5.07 -14.21
CA LYS A 14 8.89 -3.81 -13.52
C LYS A 14 9.56 -2.78 -14.45
N GLY A 15 10.49 -3.21 -15.27
CA GLY A 15 11.19 -2.31 -16.18
C GLY A 15 10.26 -1.59 -17.13
N MET A 16 9.27 -2.29 -17.67
CA MET A 16 8.30 -1.66 -18.56
C MET A 16 7.44 -0.64 -17.84
N ILE A 17 6.96 -0.99 -16.67
CA ILE A 17 6.08 -0.13 -15.89
C ILE A 17 6.82 1.12 -15.45
N VAL A 18 7.99 0.95 -14.89
CA VAL A 18 8.81 2.04 -14.38
C VAL A 18 9.18 3.02 -15.48
N SER A 19 9.62 2.51 -16.60
CA SER A 19 9.99 3.34 -17.73
C SER A 19 8.83 4.21 -18.21
N ALA A 20 7.62 3.68 -18.23
CA ALA A 20 6.45 4.42 -18.69
C ALA A 20 5.96 5.43 -17.66
N ALA A 21 5.94 5.05 -16.40
CA ALA A 21 5.32 5.85 -15.35
C ALA A 21 6.26 6.90 -14.77
N GLU A 22 7.38 6.47 -14.25
CA GLU A 22 8.20 7.36 -13.44
C GLU A 22 8.91 8.43 -14.26
N SER A 23 9.28 8.15 -15.48
CA SER A 23 9.97 9.12 -16.30
C SER A 23 9.11 10.35 -16.60
N LYS A 24 7.80 10.23 -16.46
CA LYS A 24 6.87 11.28 -16.84
C LYS A 24 6.05 11.85 -15.72
N LEU A 25 5.66 11.01 -14.75
CA LEU A 25 4.62 11.41 -13.81
C LEU A 25 5.17 11.98 -12.52
N SER A 26 5.79 11.15 -11.72
CA SER A 26 6.14 11.55 -10.37
C SER A 26 7.44 10.90 -9.95
N PRO A 27 8.54 11.19 -10.67
CA PRO A 27 9.81 10.54 -10.31
C PRO A 27 10.25 10.86 -8.88
N ASP A 28 9.79 11.98 -8.35
CA ASP A 28 10.23 12.43 -7.03
C ASP A 28 9.30 12.04 -5.89
N LYS A 29 8.16 11.41 -6.20
CA LYS A 29 7.22 11.01 -5.14
C LYS A 29 7.70 9.75 -4.44
N MET A 30 7.71 9.80 -3.10
CA MET A 30 8.05 8.65 -2.26
C MET A 30 6.80 7.83 -2.04
N LYS A 31 6.76 6.62 -2.57
CA LYS A 31 5.62 5.72 -2.40
C LYS A 31 5.89 4.76 -1.26
N VAL A 32 5.16 4.95 -0.18
CA VAL A 32 5.31 4.17 1.05
C VAL A 32 4.27 3.07 1.07
N GLY A 33 4.72 1.82 0.98
CA GLY A 33 3.83 0.67 1.06
C GLY A 33 3.65 0.24 2.50
N ILE A 34 2.41 -0.05 2.89
CA ILE A 34 2.12 -0.60 4.22
C ILE A 34 1.29 -1.86 4.08
N ILE A 35 1.73 -2.92 4.75
CA ILE A 35 1.03 -4.20 4.82
C ILE A 35 0.90 -4.64 6.28
N GLY A 36 -0.06 -5.53 6.55
CA GLY A 36 -0.25 -6.02 7.91
C GLY A 36 -1.56 -6.77 8.06
N PHE A 37 -2.01 -6.91 9.30
CA PHE A 37 -3.26 -7.60 9.60
C PHE A 37 -4.45 -6.94 8.90
N SER A 38 -5.30 -7.75 8.30
CA SER A 38 -6.51 -7.26 7.65
C SER A 38 -7.79 -7.89 8.21
N THR A 39 -7.72 -9.08 8.78
CA THR A 39 -8.90 -9.80 9.23
C THR A 39 -8.83 -10.30 10.67
N PHE A 40 -7.65 -10.41 11.24
CA PHE A 40 -7.48 -10.95 12.58
C PHE A 40 -7.57 -9.85 13.63
N GLU A 41 -7.90 -10.25 14.85
CA GLU A 41 -7.86 -9.31 15.95
C GLU A 41 -6.41 -8.98 16.29
N PHE A 42 -6.16 -7.72 16.57
CA PHE A 42 -4.86 -7.24 16.93
C PHE A 42 -5.02 -5.94 17.70
N ASP A 43 -3.94 -5.45 18.28
CA ASP A 43 -3.98 -4.20 19.03
C ASP A 43 -4.02 -3.01 18.06
N LYS A 44 -5.24 -2.57 17.75
CA LYS A 44 -5.45 -1.49 16.79
C LYS A 44 -4.90 -0.15 17.27
N GLY A 45 -4.98 0.11 18.56
CA GLY A 45 -4.41 1.32 19.14
C GLY A 45 -2.91 1.37 18.99
N LYS A 46 -2.23 0.26 19.28
CA LYS A 46 -0.79 0.17 19.09
C LYS A 46 -0.42 0.30 17.63
N ALA A 47 -1.17 -0.34 16.74
CA ALA A 47 -0.94 -0.24 15.30
C ALA A 47 -1.06 1.22 14.84
N GLU A 48 -2.10 1.91 15.28
CA GLU A 48 -2.28 3.31 14.91
C GLU A 48 -1.13 4.18 15.41
N ASP A 49 -0.68 3.97 16.64
CA ASP A 49 0.44 4.72 17.18
C ASP A 49 1.73 4.49 16.39
N LEU A 50 2.01 3.23 16.07
CA LEU A 50 3.21 2.89 15.29
C LEU A 50 3.15 3.50 13.89
N ILE A 51 2.02 3.38 13.23
CA ILE A 51 1.85 3.91 11.87
C ILE A 51 1.92 5.43 11.89
N THR A 52 1.26 6.07 12.86
CA THR A 52 1.29 7.53 12.99
C THR A 52 2.73 8.02 13.17
N GLY A 53 3.48 7.40 14.05
CA GLY A 53 4.87 7.78 14.28
C GLY A 53 5.72 7.63 13.03
N CYS A 54 5.55 6.51 12.34
CA CYS A 54 6.32 6.22 11.14
C CYS A 54 6.01 7.18 10.00
N LEU A 55 4.73 7.39 9.68
CA LEU A 55 4.35 8.25 8.58
C LEU A 55 4.62 9.73 8.88
N THR A 56 4.45 10.15 10.12
CA THR A 56 4.78 11.52 10.51
C THR A 56 6.27 11.80 10.32
N THR A 57 7.10 10.82 10.67
CA THR A 57 8.55 10.95 10.47
C THR A 57 8.90 11.06 9.00
N LEU A 58 8.30 10.21 8.16
CA LEU A 58 8.55 10.26 6.72
C LEU A 58 8.07 11.57 6.11
N ASP A 59 6.93 12.06 6.55
CA ASP A 59 6.40 13.33 6.07
C ASP A 59 7.35 14.49 6.42
N ALA A 60 7.93 14.45 7.61
CA ALA A 60 8.89 15.48 8.02
C ALA A 60 10.18 15.42 7.22
N LEU A 61 10.60 14.22 6.81
CA LEU A 61 11.82 14.05 6.03
C LEU A 61 11.65 14.48 4.58
N ASP A 62 10.46 14.34 4.03
CA ASP A 62 10.19 14.64 2.63
C ASP A 62 8.80 15.28 2.48
N PRO A 63 8.63 16.52 2.97
CA PRO A 63 7.30 17.15 3.01
C PRO A 63 6.66 17.25 1.63
N GLU A 64 5.36 17.02 1.59
CA GLU A 64 4.53 17.13 0.38
C GLU A 64 4.89 16.14 -0.73
N ASN A 65 5.73 15.17 -0.44
CA ASN A 65 6.25 14.28 -1.46
C ASN A 65 5.93 12.82 -1.23
N CYS A 66 5.23 12.50 -0.15
CA CYS A 66 4.91 11.12 0.21
C CYS A 66 3.53 10.72 -0.27
N GLN A 67 3.42 9.47 -0.72
CA GLN A 67 2.15 8.86 -1.09
C GLN A 67 2.04 7.52 -0.37
N LEU A 68 0.82 7.14 0.01
CA LEU A 68 0.59 5.85 0.68
C LEU A 68 0.03 4.84 -0.30
N VAL A 69 0.58 3.64 -0.27
CA VAL A 69 0.11 2.52 -1.08
C VAL A 69 -0.17 1.33 -0.16
N SER A 70 -1.36 0.75 -0.24
CA SER A 70 -1.72 -0.40 0.57
C SER A 70 -2.83 -1.20 -0.10
N GLY A 71 -3.34 -2.22 0.60
CA GLY A 71 -4.51 -2.95 0.15
C GLY A 71 -5.76 -2.08 0.23
N LEU A 72 -6.82 -2.51 -0.45
CA LEU A 72 -8.02 -1.67 -0.56
C LEU A 72 -9.10 -1.93 0.49
N THR A 73 -9.09 -3.09 1.13
CA THR A 73 -10.15 -3.40 2.09
C THR A 73 -10.06 -2.49 3.32
N ASP A 74 -11.20 -1.92 3.71
CA ASP A 74 -11.26 -1.01 4.85
C ASP A 74 -11.37 -1.80 6.15
N VAL A 75 -10.36 -2.63 6.39
CA VAL A 75 -10.24 -3.39 7.64
C VAL A 75 -8.77 -3.48 8.01
N GLY A 76 -8.52 -3.48 9.30
CA GLY A 76 -7.18 -3.72 9.82
C GLY A 76 -6.17 -2.63 9.46
N VAL A 77 -4.94 -3.07 9.24
CA VAL A 77 -3.81 -2.16 9.03
C VAL A 77 -3.98 -1.24 7.82
N PRO A 78 -4.44 -1.72 6.66
CA PRO A 78 -4.65 -0.81 5.53
C PRO A 78 -5.58 0.35 5.86
N GLY A 79 -6.71 0.09 6.49
CA GLY A 79 -7.65 1.15 6.86
C GLY A 79 -7.04 2.18 7.81
N ILE A 80 -6.29 1.70 8.79
CA ILE A 80 -5.58 2.57 9.73
C ILE A 80 -4.56 3.45 9.00
N ALA A 81 -3.80 2.83 8.11
CA ALA A 81 -2.76 3.54 7.35
C ALA A 81 -3.36 4.65 6.48
N TYR A 82 -4.46 4.37 5.79
CA TYR A 82 -5.11 5.39 4.98
C TYR A 82 -5.65 6.55 5.82
N ALA A 83 -6.20 6.25 6.98
CA ALA A 83 -6.71 7.31 7.85
C ALA A 83 -5.57 8.24 8.31
N VAL A 84 -4.42 7.67 8.66
CA VAL A 84 -3.25 8.46 9.04
C VAL A 84 -2.74 9.28 7.86
N ALA A 85 -2.62 8.66 6.70
CA ALA A 85 -2.14 9.32 5.50
C ALA A 85 -3.03 10.49 5.11
N LYS A 86 -4.34 10.35 5.25
CA LYS A 86 -5.28 11.44 4.95
C LYS A 86 -5.11 12.61 5.91
N ARG A 87 -4.85 12.34 7.18
CA ARG A 87 -4.57 13.42 8.13
C ARG A 87 -3.31 14.19 7.75
N LEU A 88 -2.35 13.51 7.14
CA LEU A 88 -1.11 14.13 6.65
C LEU A 88 -1.26 14.70 5.25
N LYS A 89 -2.45 14.58 4.64
CA LYS A 89 -2.75 15.05 3.28
C LYS A 89 -1.94 14.34 2.20
N TRP A 90 -1.61 13.09 2.43
CA TRP A 90 -0.93 12.28 1.44
C TRP A 90 -1.92 11.77 0.38
N TYR A 91 -1.46 11.67 -0.84
CA TYR A 91 -2.19 10.98 -1.90
C TYR A 91 -2.22 9.48 -1.57
N THR A 92 -3.37 8.83 -1.76
CA THR A 92 -3.55 7.43 -1.38
C THR A 92 -3.82 6.56 -2.60
N ILE A 93 -3.16 5.39 -2.63
CA ILE A 93 -3.23 4.45 -3.74
C ILE A 93 -3.52 3.07 -3.16
N GLY A 94 -4.48 2.36 -3.76
CA GLY A 94 -4.86 1.04 -3.27
C GLY A 94 -4.74 -0.04 -4.33
N TYR A 95 -4.30 -1.22 -3.91
CA TYR A 95 -4.19 -2.40 -4.75
C TYR A 95 -5.04 -3.53 -4.19
N ALA A 96 -5.79 -4.22 -5.05
CA ALA A 96 -6.57 -5.38 -4.64
C ALA A 96 -6.89 -6.25 -5.85
N SER A 97 -7.30 -7.50 -5.59
CA SER A 97 -7.88 -8.35 -6.61
C SER A 97 -9.38 -8.06 -6.71
N LYS A 98 -10.03 -8.63 -7.71
CA LYS A 98 -11.48 -8.47 -7.88
C LYS A 98 -12.28 -9.01 -6.68
N LYS A 99 -11.73 -9.95 -5.95
CA LYS A 99 -12.39 -10.49 -4.75
C LYS A 99 -12.63 -9.44 -3.68
N ALA A 100 -11.82 -8.40 -3.64
CA ALA A 100 -11.98 -7.33 -2.67
C ALA A 100 -13.30 -6.57 -2.86
N SER A 101 -13.92 -6.65 -4.03
CA SER A 101 -15.18 -5.96 -4.29
C SER A 101 -16.33 -6.49 -3.43
N GLU A 102 -16.16 -7.66 -2.83
CA GLU A 102 -17.15 -8.23 -1.91
C GLU A 102 -17.08 -7.62 -0.51
N TYR A 103 -16.09 -6.78 -0.26
CA TYR A 103 -15.85 -6.16 1.03
C TYR A 103 -15.95 -4.64 0.92
N LYS A 104 -16.05 -3.98 2.06
CA LYS A 104 -16.01 -2.53 2.08
C LYS A 104 -14.59 -2.09 1.71
N LEU A 105 -14.49 -1.23 0.70
CA LEU A 105 -13.22 -0.69 0.26
C LEU A 105 -13.00 0.69 0.84
N TYR A 106 -11.74 1.00 1.14
CA TYR A 106 -11.39 2.33 1.62
C TYR A 106 -11.42 3.31 0.44
N PRO A 107 -11.96 4.53 0.61
CA PRO A 107 -11.99 5.51 -0.48
C PRO A 107 -10.61 6.13 -0.67
N VAL A 108 -9.89 5.62 -1.65
CA VAL A 108 -8.54 6.10 -1.99
C VAL A 108 -8.59 7.01 -3.21
N ASP A 109 -7.50 7.74 -3.45
CA ASP A 109 -7.41 8.62 -4.62
C ASP A 109 -7.21 7.85 -5.91
N GLU A 110 -6.50 6.71 -5.84
CA GLU A 110 -6.20 5.90 -7.01
C GLU A 110 -6.36 4.42 -6.67
N LYS A 111 -7.00 3.67 -7.55
CA LYS A 111 -7.35 2.28 -7.28
C LYS A 111 -6.85 1.38 -8.41
N HIS A 112 -6.15 0.32 -8.05
CA HIS A 112 -5.67 -0.70 -8.99
C HIS A 112 -6.30 -2.05 -8.64
N ILE A 113 -7.08 -2.60 -9.55
CA ILE A 113 -7.70 -3.91 -9.39
C ILE A 113 -7.00 -4.89 -10.33
N ILE A 114 -6.33 -5.88 -9.77
CA ILE A 114 -5.49 -6.81 -10.52
C ILE A 114 -5.87 -8.25 -10.21
N GLY A 115 -6.25 -8.98 -11.24
CA GLY A 115 -6.52 -10.40 -11.13
C GLY A 115 -7.82 -10.75 -10.45
N ASP A 116 -8.09 -12.05 -10.35
CA ASP A 116 -9.35 -12.56 -9.81
C ASP A 116 -9.25 -13.03 -8.38
N ASP A 117 -8.08 -13.45 -7.92
CA ASP A 117 -7.88 -14.08 -6.62
C ASP A 117 -6.97 -13.27 -5.71
N TRP A 118 -7.15 -13.47 -4.40
CA TRP A 118 -6.28 -12.87 -3.40
C TRP A 118 -4.82 -13.17 -3.71
N GLY A 119 -3.99 -12.14 -3.71
CA GLY A 119 -2.56 -12.27 -3.98
C GLY A 119 -2.17 -11.93 -5.41
N ASP A 120 -3.13 -11.93 -6.34
CA ASP A 120 -2.82 -11.57 -7.73
C ASP A 120 -2.30 -10.14 -7.85
N GLU A 121 -2.70 -9.27 -6.93
CA GLU A 121 -2.29 -7.87 -6.91
C GLU A 121 -0.90 -7.64 -6.31
N SER A 122 -0.33 -8.64 -5.63
CA SER A 122 0.92 -8.45 -4.86
C SER A 122 2.08 -7.95 -5.69
N GLU A 123 2.29 -8.54 -6.87
CA GLU A 123 3.40 -8.11 -7.72
C GLU A 123 3.28 -6.65 -8.13
N GLY A 124 2.09 -6.24 -8.57
CA GLY A 124 1.86 -4.83 -8.94
C GLY A 124 2.06 -3.88 -7.78
N PHE A 125 1.57 -4.27 -6.62
CA PHE A 125 1.77 -3.51 -5.40
C PHE A 125 3.27 -3.33 -5.09
N LEU A 126 4.01 -4.43 -5.04
CA LEU A 126 5.44 -4.38 -4.70
C LEU A 126 6.26 -3.60 -5.71
N GLN A 127 5.89 -3.66 -6.98
CA GLN A 127 6.60 -2.91 -8.01
C GLN A 127 6.32 -1.41 -7.95
N SER A 128 5.23 -1.01 -7.32
CA SER A 128 4.82 0.40 -7.29
C SER A 128 5.45 1.19 -6.14
N ILE A 129 5.97 0.53 -5.12
CA ILE A 129 6.43 1.19 -3.90
C ILE A 129 7.93 1.35 -3.84
N ASP A 130 8.37 2.36 -3.09
CA ASP A 130 9.79 2.63 -2.88
C ASP A 130 10.30 2.04 -1.57
N ILE A 131 9.44 2.00 -0.55
CA ILE A 131 9.77 1.39 0.74
C ILE A 131 8.57 0.59 1.21
N LEU A 132 8.83 -0.38 2.09
CA LEU A 132 7.76 -1.25 2.61
C LEU A 132 7.81 -1.32 4.13
N ILE A 133 6.66 -1.14 4.74
CA ILE A 133 6.50 -1.24 6.19
C ILE A 133 5.46 -2.32 6.48
N LYS A 134 5.84 -3.29 7.30
CA LYS A 134 4.95 -4.39 7.70
C LYS A 134 4.56 -4.20 9.16
N VAL A 135 3.26 -4.21 9.43
CA VAL A 135 2.73 -4.05 10.78
C VAL A 135 1.93 -5.30 11.12
N GLY A 136 2.59 -6.28 11.73
CA GLY A 136 2.01 -7.59 11.96
C GLY A 136 1.70 -8.28 10.64
N GLY A 137 0.65 -9.09 10.62
CA GLY A 137 0.16 -9.66 9.37
C GLY A 137 0.21 -11.17 9.31
N GLY A 138 -0.49 -11.72 8.32
CA GLY A 138 -0.55 -13.14 8.06
C GLY A 138 0.40 -13.58 6.95
N ASP A 139 0.04 -14.69 6.30
CA ASP A 139 0.92 -15.31 5.32
C ASP A 139 1.19 -14.44 4.10
N GLN A 140 0.16 -13.75 3.59
CA GLN A 140 0.35 -12.89 2.43
C GLN A 140 1.29 -11.74 2.74
N SER A 141 1.14 -11.10 3.90
CA SER A 141 2.03 -10.00 4.30
C SER A 141 3.46 -10.48 4.47
N LYS A 142 3.66 -11.67 5.05
CA LYS A 142 5.00 -12.24 5.20
C LYS A 142 5.64 -12.48 3.85
N LYS A 143 4.89 -13.04 2.91
CA LYS A 143 5.38 -13.32 1.57
C LYS A 143 5.75 -12.04 0.84
N GLU A 144 4.88 -11.04 0.89
CA GLU A 144 5.15 -9.75 0.26
C GLU A 144 6.40 -9.10 0.84
N PHE A 145 6.53 -9.16 2.17
CA PHE A 145 7.71 -8.60 2.83
C PHE A 145 9.00 -9.28 2.41
N GLU A 146 8.98 -10.61 2.31
CA GLU A 146 10.14 -11.37 1.86
C GLU A 146 10.51 -11.10 0.41
N GLU A 147 9.51 -10.91 -0.46
CA GLU A 147 9.72 -10.70 -1.88
C GLU A 147 10.18 -9.29 -2.24
N PHE A 148 9.93 -8.30 -1.38
CA PHE A 148 10.30 -6.93 -1.68
C PHE A 148 11.81 -6.74 -1.52
N ASP A 149 12.46 -6.22 -2.56
CA ASP A 149 13.92 -6.05 -2.59
C ASP A 149 14.39 -4.70 -2.07
N GLY A 150 13.50 -3.73 -1.91
CA GLY A 150 13.87 -2.40 -1.47
C GLY A 150 14.00 -2.27 0.05
N PRO A 151 14.16 -1.04 0.53
CA PRO A 151 14.21 -0.78 1.97
C PRO A 151 12.89 -1.19 2.63
N LYS A 152 12.99 -1.90 3.74
CA LYS A 152 11.80 -2.40 4.43
C LYS A 152 12.01 -2.48 5.93
N TRP A 153 10.92 -2.27 6.65
CA TRP A 153 10.92 -2.31 8.11
C TRP A 153 9.73 -3.12 8.60
N GLU A 154 9.95 -3.84 9.68
CA GLU A 154 8.87 -4.54 10.35
C GLU A 154 8.60 -3.87 11.70
N LEU A 155 7.34 -3.51 11.93
CA LEU A 155 6.88 -2.98 13.20
C LEU A 155 6.14 -4.10 13.91
N PRO A 156 6.73 -4.71 14.93
CA PRO A 156 6.10 -5.84 15.60
C PRO A 156 4.86 -5.42 16.36
N LEU A 157 3.86 -6.27 16.29
CA LEU A 157 2.58 -5.97 16.90
C LEU A 157 2.11 -7.12 17.81
#